data_e239d1f4f1a088e4ddd0bf70d12a0100
#
_entry.id   e239d1f4f1a088e4ddd0bf70d12a0100
#
_cell.length_a   1.000
_cell.length_b   1.000
_cell.length_c   1.000
_cell.angle_alpha   90.00
_cell.angle_beta   90.00
_cell.angle_gamma   90.00
#
_symmetry.space_group_name_H-M   'P 1'
#
loop_
_entity.id
_entity.type
_entity.pdbx_description
1 polymer ?
#
loop_
_entity_poly.entity_id
_entity_poly.type
_entity_poly.pdbx_seq_one_letter_code
_entity_poly.pdbx_strand_id
1 'polypeptide(L)'
;MKKAILTLFVGLLTAGAFAQTTSTATTDQHKDMKDLRKDVRDVRHDKNLKSYEVKHGDKAEAKAENKDIKGDKTNIKGDVKDLKQDGVKHPLKRADRQIHRQNIRHK
;
A
#
# COMPACT_ATOMS: atom_id res chain seq x y z
N MET A 1 -46.03 -8.29 -0.23
CA MET A 1 -45.82 -7.42 -1.39
C MET A 1 -44.48 -6.69 -1.36
N LYS A 2 -44.06 -6.17 -0.26
CA LYS A 2 -42.79 -5.43 -0.16
C LYS A 2 -41.53 -6.30 -0.39
N LYS A 3 -41.57 -7.59 -0.13
CA LYS A 3 -40.48 -8.52 -0.27
C LYS A 3 -40.15 -8.91 -1.72
N ALA A 4 -41.15 -8.94 -2.62
CA ALA A 4 -40.98 -9.30 -4.02
C ALA A 4 -40.31 -8.20 -4.84
N ILE A 5 -40.56 -6.94 -4.51
CA ILE A 5 -39.95 -5.78 -5.18
C ILE A 5 -38.48 -5.63 -4.83
N LEU A 6 -38.13 -5.98 -3.60
CA LEU A 6 -36.74 -5.90 -3.15
C LEU A 6 -35.82 -6.91 -3.83
N THR A 7 -36.33 -8.09 -4.16
CA THR A 7 -35.57 -9.16 -4.79
C THR A 7 -35.25 -8.85 -6.26
N LEU A 8 -36.14 -8.17 -6.95
CA LEU A 8 -35.89 -7.78 -8.36
C LEU A 8 -34.91 -6.64 -8.47
N PHE A 9 -34.90 -5.73 -7.50
CA PHE A 9 -33.98 -4.59 -7.48
C PHE A 9 -32.53 -5.01 -7.16
N VAL A 10 -32.37 -6.01 -6.31
CA VAL A 10 -31.06 -6.55 -5.95
C VAL A 10 -30.39 -7.28 -7.12
N GLY A 11 -31.19 -7.94 -7.97
CA GLY A 11 -30.66 -8.63 -9.15
C GLY A 11 -30.11 -7.70 -10.23
N LEU A 12 -30.71 -6.54 -10.43
CA LEU A 12 -30.22 -5.57 -11.42
C LEU A 12 -28.99 -4.79 -10.94
N LEU A 13 -28.92 -4.51 -9.66
CA LEU A 13 -27.79 -3.82 -9.06
C LEU A 13 -26.52 -4.69 -9.04
N THR A 14 -26.67 -6.01 -8.94
CA THR A 14 -25.50 -6.90 -8.95
C THR A 14 -24.80 -6.96 -10.29
N ALA A 15 -25.49 -6.87 -11.40
CA ALA A 15 -24.87 -6.86 -12.72
C ALA A 15 -24.12 -5.56 -13.03
N GLY A 16 -24.66 -4.41 -12.64
CA GLY A 16 -24.00 -3.11 -12.79
C GLY A 16 -22.83 -2.92 -11.81
N ALA A 17 -22.98 -3.38 -10.59
CA ALA A 17 -21.95 -3.30 -9.56
C ALA A 17 -20.74 -4.19 -9.90
N PHE A 18 -20.93 -5.29 -10.59
CA PHE A 18 -19.85 -6.19 -10.98
C PHE A 18 -18.87 -5.55 -11.98
N ALA A 19 -19.39 -4.81 -12.97
CA ALA A 19 -18.57 -4.09 -13.95
C ALA A 19 -17.82 -2.90 -13.31
N GLN A 20 -18.46 -2.18 -12.39
CA GLN A 20 -17.84 -1.07 -11.66
C GLN A 20 -16.78 -1.55 -10.64
N THR A 21 -17.02 -2.67 -9.98
CA THR A 21 -16.08 -3.23 -9.01
C THR A 21 -14.78 -3.67 -9.67
N THR A 22 -14.81 -4.21 -10.87
CA THR A 22 -13.61 -4.62 -11.60
C THR A 22 -12.76 -3.42 -12.02
N SER A 23 -13.37 -2.33 -12.47
CA SER A 23 -12.71 -1.08 -12.85
C SER A 23 -12.12 -0.37 -11.63
N THR A 24 -12.85 -0.27 -10.55
CA THR A 24 -12.41 0.36 -9.30
C THR A 24 -11.27 -0.42 -8.64
N ALA A 25 -11.35 -1.74 -8.60
CA ALA A 25 -10.31 -2.61 -8.03
C ALA A 25 -8.96 -2.42 -8.74
N THR A 26 -8.95 -2.25 -10.07
CA THR A 26 -7.70 -2.03 -10.82
C THR A 26 -7.07 -0.68 -10.51
N THR A 27 -7.90 0.35 -10.33
CA THR A 27 -7.44 1.71 -9.97
C THR A 27 -6.89 1.72 -8.55
N ASP A 28 -7.59 1.10 -7.62
CA ASP A 28 -7.17 1.00 -6.22
C ASP A 28 -5.88 0.20 -6.08
N GLN A 29 -5.74 -0.93 -6.78
CA GLN A 29 -4.49 -1.68 -6.83
C GLN A 29 -3.30 -0.83 -7.30
N HIS A 30 -3.50 0.03 -8.28
CA HIS A 30 -2.45 0.93 -8.77
C HIS A 30 -2.05 1.96 -7.71
N LYS A 31 -3.03 2.52 -7.03
CA LYS A 31 -2.82 3.48 -5.95
C LYS A 31 -2.10 2.82 -4.78
N ASP A 32 -2.62 1.70 -4.30
CA ASP A 32 -2.05 0.97 -3.17
C ASP A 32 -0.63 0.47 -3.46
N MET A 33 -0.34 0.04 -4.68
CA MET A 33 1.01 -0.30 -5.11
C MET A 33 1.95 0.90 -5.15
N LYS A 34 1.43 2.08 -5.48
CA LYS A 34 2.21 3.33 -5.47
C LYS A 34 2.53 3.74 -4.03
N ASP A 35 1.54 3.69 -3.17
CA ASP A 35 1.68 4.04 -1.75
C ASP A 35 2.63 3.04 -1.05
N LEU A 36 2.46 1.75 -1.28
CA LEU A 36 3.37 0.72 -0.79
C LEU A 36 4.84 0.97 -1.20
N ARG A 37 5.09 1.36 -2.45
CA ARG A 37 6.46 1.68 -2.92
C ARG A 37 7.03 2.91 -2.24
N LYS A 38 6.18 3.91 -1.99
CA LYS A 38 6.57 5.12 -1.27
C LYS A 38 6.97 4.75 0.16
N ASP A 39 6.11 4.08 0.90
CA ASP A 39 6.34 3.71 2.28
C ASP A 39 7.58 2.80 2.45
N VAL A 40 7.81 1.88 1.51
CA VAL A 40 9.03 1.08 1.50
C VAL A 40 10.30 1.93 1.31
N ARG A 41 10.25 2.97 0.47
CA ARG A 41 11.37 3.90 0.31
C ARG A 41 11.59 4.74 1.55
N ASP A 42 10.51 5.26 2.12
CA ASP A 42 10.55 6.09 3.32
C ASP A 42 11.16 5.31 4.49
N VAL A 43 10.72 4.07 4.74
CA VAL A 43 11.35 3.18 5.75
C VAL A 43 12.84 2.97 5.50
N ARG A 44 13.27 2.83 4.25
CA ARG A 44 14.71 2.67 3.93
C ARG A 44 15.50 3.93 4.19
N HIS A 45 14.94 5.08 3.81
CA HIS A 45 15.53 6.39 4.07
C HIS A 45 15.67 6.64 5.57
N ASP A 46 14.61 6.45 6.34
CA ASP A 46 14.58 6.68 7.77
C ASP A 46 15.51 5.74 8.54
N LYS A 47 15.65 4.50 8.09
CA LYS A 47 16.64 3.58 8.65
C LYS A 47 18.07 4.07 8.43
N ASN A 48 18.35 4.66 7.28
CA ASN A 48 19.67 5.23 6.97
C ASN A 48 19.92 6.47 7.82
N LEU A 49 18.94 7.37 7.92
CA LEU A 49 19.02 8.55 8.79
C LEU A 49 19.22 8.15 10.25
N LYS A 50 18.41 7.24 10.76
CA LYS A 50 18.57 6.73 12.12
C LYS A 50 19.97 6.17 12.37
N SER A 51 20.51 5.43 11.43
CA SER A 51 21.88 4.88 11.54
C SER A 51 22.93 6.00 11.57
N TYR A 52 22.73 7.04 10.78
CA TYR A 52 23.60 8.21 10.76
C TYR A 52 23.54 8.96 12.09
N GLU A 53 22.34 9.26 12.61
CA GLU A 53 22.11 9.98 13.86
C GLU A 53 22.65 9.24 15.08
N VAL A 54 22.46 7.91 15.12
CA VAL A 54 23.04 7.07 16.17
C VAL A 54 24.57 7.18 16.18
N LYS A 55 25.22 7.19 15.00
CA LYS A 55 26.67 7.33 14.87
C LYS A 55 27.18 8.72 15.30
N HIS A 56 26.34 9.74 15.15
CA HIS A 56 26.69 11.13 15.52
C HIS A 56 26.20 11.51 16.94
N GLY A 57 25.61 10.58 17.66
CA GLY A 57 25.19 10.76 19.04
C GLY A 57 23.85 11.48 19.24
N ASP A 58 23.09 11.67 18.18
CA ASP A 58 21.82 12.38 18.20
C ASP A 58 20.65 11.44 18.54
N LYS A 59 20.55 11.13 19.82
CA LYS A 59 19.57 10.17 20.35
C LYS A 59 18.12 10.63 20.22
N ALA A 60 17.88 11.94 20.26
CA ALA A 60 16.52 12.50 20.17
C ALA A 60 15.97 12.34 18.76
N GLU A 61 16.74 12.68 17.74
CA GLU A 61 16.37 12.50 16.33
C GLU A 61 16.26 11.01 15.96
N ALA A 62 17.19 10.18 16.42
CA ALA A 62 17.09 8.74 16.24
C ALA A 62 15.82 8.12 16.84
N LYS A 63 15.29 8.67 17.92
CA LYS A 63 13.99 8.29 18.49
C LYS A 63 12.82 8.72 17.62
N ALA A 64 12.86 9.92 17.05
CA ALA A 64 11.85 10.42 16.13
C ALA A 64 11.77 9.54 14.89
N GLU A 65 12.91 9.25 14.26
CA GLU A 65 13.00 8.34 13.11
C GLU A 65 12.46 6.93 13.42
N ASN A 66 12.70 6.46 14.63
CA ASN A 66 12.18 5.15 15.05
C ASN A 66 10.65 5.11 15.15
N LYS A 67 10.03 6.25 15.51
CA LYS A 67 8.58 6.41 15.55
C LYS A 67 8.01 6.43 14.13
N ASP A 68 8.65 7.14 13.22
CA ASP A 68 8.23 7.23 11.82
C ASP A 68 8.37 5.88 11.11
N ILE A 69 9.47 5.18 11.31
CA ILE A 69 9.66 3.79 10.82
C ILE A 69 8.54 2.86 11.32
N LYS A 70 8.10 2.99 12.55
CA LYS A 70 6.99 2.18 13.08
C LYS A 70 5.66 2.51 12.42
N GLY A 71 5.40 3.79 12.19
CA GLY A 71 4.22 4.27 11.47
C GLY A 71 4.17 3.71 10.04
N ASP A 72 5.25 3.88 9.30
CA ASP A 72 5.36 3.41 7.92
C ASP A 72 5.26 1.88 7.80
N LYS A 73 5.84 1.14 8.74
CA LYS A 73 5.67 -0.31 8.78
C LYS A 73 4.22 -0.74 9.02
N THR A 74 3.46 0.05 9.77
CA THR A 74 2.03 -0.21 9.99
C THR A 74 1.26 0.07 8.70
N ASN A 75 1.55 1.14 8.00
CA ASN A 75 0.97 1.46 6.70
C ASN A 75 1.29 0.36 5.67
N ILE A 76 2.54 -0.06 5.58
CA ILE A 76 2.98 -1.17 4.72
C ILE A 76 2.18 -2.45 4.99
N LYS A 77 1.90 -2.78 6.24
CA LYS A 77 1.09 -3.95 6.59
C LYS A 77 -0.35 -3.82 6.10
N GLY A 78 -0.92 -2.62 6.23
CA GLY A 78 -2.25 -2.30 5.70
C GLY A 78 -2.30 -2.46 4.20
N ASP A 79 -1.43 -1.80 3.47
CA ASP A 79 -1.35 -1.84 2.00
C ASP A 79 -1.12 -3.27 1.48
N VAL A 80 -0.25 -4.04 2.14
CA VAL A 80 -0.01 -5.44 1.79
C VAL A 80 -1.27 -6.29 1.98
N LYS A 81 -2.04 -6.02 3.03
CA LYS A 81 -3.29 -6.73 3.29
C LYS A 81 -4.32 -6.41 2.22
N ASP A 82 -4.51 -5.14 1.90
CA ASP A 82 -5.47 -4.68 0.91
C ASP A 82 -5.11 -5.19 -0.49
N LEU A 83 -3.85 -5.09 -0.89
CA LEU A 83 -3.36 -5.64 -2.15
C LEU A 83 -3.51 -7.16 -2.26
N LYS A 84 -3.38 -7.90 -1.16
CA LYS A 84 -3.66 -9.34 -1.15
C LYS A 84 -5.14 -9.64 -1.33
N GLN A 85 -6.01 -8.84 -0.73
CA GLN A 85 -7.47 -8.96 -0.94
C GLN A 85 -7.84 -8.68 -2.39
N ASP A 86 -7.14 -7.75 -3.04
CA ASP A 86 -7.30 -7.43 -4.45
C ASP A 86 -6.63 -8.43 -5.41
N GLY A 87 -6.09 -9.52 -4.91
CA GLY A 87 -5.54 -10.61 -5.70
C GLY A 87 -4.04 -10.51 -6.03
N VAL A 88 -3.32 -9.56 -5.44
CA VAL A 88 -1.87 -9.45 -5.61
C VAL A 88 -1.15 -10.43 -4.70
N LYS A 89 -0.53 -11.47 -5.27
CA LYS A 89 0.05 -12.58 -4.49
C LYS A 89 1.25 -12.19 -3.62
N HIS A 90 2.11 -11.31 -4.09
CA HIS A 90 3.35 -10.93 -3.39
C HIS A 90 3.59 -9.42 -3.50
N PRO A 91 2.82 -8.58 -2.77
CA PRO A 91 2.89 -7.12 -2.93
C PRO A 91 4.28 -6.54 -2.65
N LEU A 92 4.93 -6.92 -1.57
CA LEU A 92 6.27 -6.43 -1.21
C LEU A 92 7.32 -6.81 -2.26
N LYS A 93 7.36 -8.06 -2.71
CA LYS A 93 8.28 -8.47 -3.78
C LYS A 93 8.04 -7.71 -5.08
N ARG A 94 6.78 -7.41 -5.37
CA ARG A 94 6.42 -6.61 -6.55
C ARG A 94 6.87 -5.17 -6.39
N ALA A 95 6.65 -4.56 -5.24
CA ALA A 95 7.12 -3.22 -4.91
C ALA A 95 8.65 -3.12 -5.01
N ASP A 96 9.39 -4.03 -4.40
CA ASP A 96 10.84 -4.08 -4.44
C ASP A 96 11.40 -4.16 -5.86
N ARG A 97 10.85 -5.04 -6.69
CA ARG A 97 11.24 -5.14 -8.11
C ARG A 97 10.97 -3.86 -8.88
N GLN A 98 9.85 -3.20 -8.61
CA GLN A 98 9.50 -1.94 -9.26
C GLN A 98 10.44 -0.79 -8.83
N ILE A 99 10.74 -0.69 -7.55
CA ILE A 99 11.72 0.27 -7.01
C ILE A 99 13.08 0.05 -7.66
N HIS A 100 13.54 -1.20 -7.71
CA HIS A 100 14.82 -1.55 -8.33
C HIS A 100 14.89 -1.12 -9.81
N ARG A 101 13.85 -1.40 -10.59
CA ARG A 101 13.76 -0.98 -11.99
C ARG A 101 13.77 0.54 -12.15
N GLN A 102 13.09 1.27 -11.25
CA GLN A 102 13.09 2.73 -11.27
C GLN A 102 14.48 3.29 -10.97
N ASN A 103 15.17 2.74 -9.99
CA ASN A 103 16.52 3.18 -9.64
C ASN A 103 17.53 2.94 -10.77
N ILE A 104 17.38 1.87 -11.54
CA ILE A 104 18.25 1.60 -12.70
C ILE A 104 18.01 2.61 -13.84
N ARG A 105 16.74 2.99 -14.07
CA ARG A 105 16.40 3.95 -15.14
C ARG A 105 16.84 5.38 -14.87
N HIS A 106 17.10 5.72 -13.61
CA HIS A 106 17.53 7.06 -13.19
C HIS A 106 19.04 7.17 -12.95
N LYS A 107 19.77 6.12 -13.24
CA LYS A 107 21.25 6.13 -13.28
C LYS A 107 21.76 6.44 -14.68
#